data_2cdb22314048177d3623b37ab7dfb954
#
_entry.id   2cdb22314048177d3623b37ab7dfb954
#
_cell.length_a   1.000
_cell.length_b   1.000
_cell.length_c   1.000
_cell.angle_alpha   90.00
_cell.angle_beta   90.00
_cell.angle_gamma   90.00
#
_symmetry.space_group_name_H-M   'P 1'
#
loop_
_entity.id
_entity.type
_entity.pdbx_description
1 polymer ?
#
loop_
_entity_poly.entity_id
_entity_poly.type
_entity_poly.pdbx_seq_one_letter_code
_entity_poly.pdbx_strand_id
1 'polypeptide(L)'
;MTSSAAAVTPVGVWGPRIVGGGWLSIEGRKVDLLYRGVEPVRAVISDCRVGQISMDYQPGHPHGFCSAIWTGEVALCQPLHDPQGFISELKALTSPYPEKLREALVKKFLWEVLFSIENGEIAIARGEQTHIAGCAYRALCCIGQVLFALNRRYLINEKGALAEAVKFSCTLRSLLDRAGQVWAAIGRSEFAVALSDLRALDAELRALAATAA
;
A
#
# COMPACT_ATOMS: atom_id res chain seq x y z
N MET A 1 -29.44 18.03 -23.83
CA MET A 1 -28.11 17.60 -23.38
C MET A 1 -28.27 16.17 -22.93
N THR A 2 -27.85 15.21 -23.74
CA THR A 2 -27.94 13.79 -23.44
C THR A 2 -26.90 13.46 -22.37
N SER A 3 -27.35 13.17 -21.16
CA SER A 3 -26.52 12.54 -20.13
C SER A 3 -26.02 11.22 -20.72
N SER A 4 -24.74 11.16 -21.07
CA SER A 4 -24.05 9.90 -21.35
C SER A 4 -24.15 9.08 -20.06
N ALA A 5 -25.00 8.03 -20.06
CA ALA A 5 -25.04 7.09 -18.95
C ALA A 5 -23.64 6.52 -18.78
N ALA A 6 -23.01 6.80 -17.65
CA ALA A 6 -21.69 6.26 -17.34
C ALA A 6 -21.81 4.74 -17.33
N ALA A 7 -21.06 4.08 -18.22
CA ALA A 7 -21.10 2.64 -18.33
C ALA A 7 -20.40 2.03 -17.11
N VAL A 8 -21.14 1.22 -16.35
CA VAL A 8 -20.56 0.33 -15.33
C VAL A 8 -20.24 -1.02 -15.96
N THR A 9 -19.15 -1.63 -15.56
CA THR A 9 -18.77 -2.94 -16.07
C THR A 9 -19.56 -4.06 -15.38
N PRO A 10 -19.72 -5.23 -16.05
CA PRO A 10 -20.13 -6.44 -15.35
C PRO A 10 -19.15 -6.83 -14.22
N VAL A 11 -19.65 -7.60 -13.27
CA VAL A 11 -18.84 -8.16 -12.18
C VAL A 11 -17.80 -9.14 -12.76
N GLY A 12 -16.56 -9.07 -12.30
CA GLY A 12 -15.46 -9.96 -12.69
C GLY A 12 -14.59 -9.48 -13.85
N VAL A 13 -14.95 -8.38 -14.53
CA VAL A 13 -14.25 -7.93 -15.75
C VAL A 13 -12.86 -7.36 -15.48
N TRP A 14 -12.63 -6.76 -14.30
CA TRP A 14 -11.35 -6.10 -13.98
C TRP A 14 -10.37 -6.98 -13.18
N GLY A 15 -10.69 -8.25 -12.99
CA GLY A 15 -9.80 -9.20 -12.32
C GLY A 15 -10.23 -9.56 -10.90
N PRO A 16 -9.38 -10.31 -10.17
CA PRO A 16 -9.78 -10.91 -8.90
C PRO A 16 -9.80 -9.91 -7.73
N ARG A 17 -9.06 -8.80 -7.81
CA ARG A 17 -8.96 -7.82 -6.71
C ARG A 17 -9.82 -6.59 -6.92
N ILE A 18 -9.86 -6.06 -8.15
CA ILE A 18 -10.81 -5.02 -8.54
C ILE A 18 -11.80 -5.68 -9.49
N VAL A 19 -12.92 -6.12 -8.91
CA VAL A 19 -13.86 -7.04 -9.56
C VAL A 19 -14.63 -6.37 -10.69
N GLY A 20 -14.74 -5.05 -10.70
CA GLY A 20 -15.43 -4.24 -11.68
C GLY A 20 -15.96 -2.96 -11.06
N GLY A 21 -16.66 -2.16 -11.85
CA GLY A 21 -17.20 -0.88 -11.40
C GLY A 21 -17.37 0.12 -12.53
N GLY A 22 -17.12 1.38 -12.29
CA GLY A 22 -17.18 2.44 -13.30
C GLY A 22 -16.68 3.78 -12.77
N TRP A 23 -16.24 4.62 -13.68
CA TRP A 23 -15.91 6.01 -13.40
C TRP A 23 -17.12 6.88 -13.74
N LEU A 24 -17.78 7.36 -12.69
CA LEU A 24 -19.04 8.08 -12.80
C LEU A 24 -18.80 9.58 -12.68
N SER A 25 -19.75 10.35 -13.23
CA SER A 25 -19.87 11.77 -12.93
C SER A 25 -21.27 12.02 -12.38
N ILE A 26 -21.35 12.33 -11.08
CA ILE A 26 -22.61 12.58 -10.38
C ILE A 26 -22.59 14.05 -9.95
N GLU A 27 -23.52 14.84 -10.49
CA GLU A 27 -23.62 16.28 -10.23
C GLU A 27 -22.29 17.02 -10.44
N GLY A 28 -21.56 16.65 -11.53
CA GLY A 28 -20.26 17.23 -11.86
C GLY A 28 -19.08 16.75 -11.00
N ARG A 29 -19.30 15.85 -10.06
CA ARG A 29 -18.24 15.24 -9.23
C ARG A 29 -17.84 13.88 -9.79
N LYS A 30 -16.53 13.62 -9.83
CA LYS A 30 -16.01 12.30 -10.18
C LYS A 30 -16.24 11.33 -9.03
N VAL A 31 -16.81 10.17 -9.33
CA VAL A 31 -17.07 9.10 -8.37
C VAL A 31 -16.60 7.79 -8.98
N ASP A 32 -15.68 7.13 -8.29
CA ASP A 32 -15.23 5.79 -8.64
C ASP A 32 -16.11 4.76 -7.94
N LEU A 33 -16.83 3.96 -8.74
CA LEU A 33 -17.60 2.82 -8.25
C LEU A 33 -16.74 1.56 -8.38
N LEU A 34 -16.51 0.85 -7.28
CA LEU A 34 -15.75 -0.40 -7.27
C LEU A 34 -16.58 -1.50 -6.60
N TYR A 35 -16.65 -2.66 -7.26
CA TYR A 35 -17.35 -3.81 -6.70
C TYR A 35 -16.43 -4.63 -5.77
N ARG A 36 -17.03 -5.15 -4.70
CA ARG A 36 -16.43 -6.15 -3.81
C ARG A 36 -17.45 -7.24 -3.52
N GLY A 37 -17.00 -8.49 -3.56
CA GLY A 37 -17.81 -9.61 -3.09
C GLY A 37 -17.73 -9.71 -1.55
N VAL A 38 -18.87 -9.89 -0.89
CA VAL A 38 -18.93 -9.97 0.58
C VAL A 38 -18.08 -11.13 1.11
N GLU A 39 -18.25 -12.33 0.56
CA GLU A 39 -17.54 -13.53 1.03
C GLU A 39 -16.03 -13.49 0.75
N PRO A 40 -15.53 -13.07 -0.43
CA PRO A 40 -14.11 -12.84 -0.64
C PRO A 40 -13.50 -11.83 0.32
N VAL A 41 -14.20 -10.73 0.63
CA VAL A 41 -13.72 -9.73 1.60
C VAL A 41 -13.71 -10.31 3.01
N ARG A 42 -14.73 -11.05 3.41
CA ARG A 42 -14.79 -11.75 4.70
C ARG A 42 -13.61 -12.71 4.87
N ALA A 43 -13.33 -13.52 3.86
CA ALA A 43 -12.20 -14.45 3.87
C ALA A 43 -10.86 -13.71 4.05
N VAL A 44 -10.63 -12.65 3.28
CA VAL A 44 -9.41 -11.83 3.39
C VAL A 44 -9.28 -11.18 4.77
N ILE A 45 -10.36 -10.68 5.36
CA ILE A 45 -10.31 -10.12 6.73
C ILE A 45 -9.93 -11.22 7.72
N SER A 46 -10.51 -12.41 7.60
CA SER A 46 -10.20 -13.55 8.46
C SER A 46 -8.73 -13.97 8.34
N ASP A 47 -8.19 -14.05 7.12
CA ASP A 47 -6.78 -14.33 6.84
C ASP A 47 -5.86 -13.26 7.45
N CYS A 48 -6.18 -11.99 7.25
CA CYS A 48 -5.42 -10.88 7.80
C CYS A 48 -5.39 -10.90 9.35
N ARG A 49 -6.48 -11.29 9.99
CA ARG A 49 -6.55 -11.41 11.47
C ARG A 49 -5.59 -12.47 12.03
N VAL A 50 -5.23 -13.46 11.25
CA VAL A 50 -4.25 -14.51 11.62
C VAL A 50 -2.86 -14.26 10.99
N GLY A 51 -2.67 -13.11 10.34
CA GLY A 51 -1.38 -12.72 9.74
C GLY A 51 -1.11 -13.32 8.37
N GLN A 52 -2.11 -13.86 7.70
CA GLN A 52 -1.99 -14.35 6.32
C GLN A 52 -2.29 -13.20 5.36
N ILE A 53 -1.30 -12.83 4.55
CA ILE A 53 -1.39 -11.76 3.55
C ILE A 53 -0.85 -12.26 2.21
N SER A 54 -1.40 -11.75 1.11
CA SER A 54 -0.92 -11.99 -0.24
C SER A 54 -0.61 -10.69 -0.96
N MET A 55 0.24 -10.78 -2.00
CA MET A 55 0.50 -9.71 -2.95
C MET A 55 0.10 -10.19 -4.33
N ASP A 56 -0.69 -9.40 -5.03
CA ASP A 56 -1.15 -9.70 -6.37
C ASP A 56 -0.75 -8.57 -7.33
N TYR A 57 -0.46 -8.93 -8.57
CA TYR A 57 -0.33 -7.94 -9.62
C TYR A 57 -1.71 -7.37 -9.95
N GLN A 58 -1.84 -6.05 -9.90
CA GLN A 58 -3.06 -5.35 -10.26
C GLN A 58 -2.72 -4.08 -11.03
N PRO A 59 -3.18 -3.93 -12.29
CA PRO A 59 -3.04 -2.68 -13.02
C PRO A 59 -3.55 -1.49 -12.20
N GLY A 60 -2.80 -0.38 -12.20
CA GLY A 60 -3.10 0.80 -11.38
C GLY A 60 -2.51 0.77 -9.97
N HIS A 61 -1.91 -0.34 -9.54
CA HIS A 61 -1.15 -0.48 -8.31
C HIS A 61 0.31 -0.91 -8.62
N PRO A 62 1.21 0.03 -8.96
CA PRO A 62 2.60 -0.31 -9.33
C PRO A 62 3.38 -1.04 -8.24
N HIS A 63 3.05 -0.80 -6.97
CA HIS A 63 3.60 -1.55 -5.83
C HIS A 63 3.07 -3.00 -5.77
N GLY A 64 1.94 -3.27 -6.39
CA GLY A 64 1.15 -4.48 -6.24
C GLY A 64 0.00 -4.27 -5.24
N PHE A 65 -0.98 -5.15 -5.31
CA PHE A 65 -2.16 -5.15 -4.45
C PHE A 65 -1.94 -6.08 -3.26
N CYS A 66 -1.72 -5.52 -2.08
CA CYS A 66 -1.71 -6.30 -0.84
C CYS A 66 -3.15 -6.66 -0.45
N SER A 67 -3.40 -7.91 -0.09
CA SER A 67 -4.75 -8.34 0.35
C SER A 67 -5.27 -7.53 1.54
N ALA A 68 -4.38 -7.03 2.41
CA ALA A 68 -4.72 -6.18 3.54
C ALA A 68 -5.44 -4.86 3.14
N ILE A 69 -5.37 -4.44 1.86
CA ILE A 69 -6.10 -3.28 1.34
C ILE A 69 -7.61 -3.45 1.58
N TRP A 70 -8.18 -4.62 1.32
CA TRP A 70 -9.60 -4.85 1.57
C TRP A 70 -9.99 -4.74 3.05
N THR A 71 -9.12 -5.20 3.96
CA THR A 71 -9.33 -5.00 5.39
C THR A 71 -9.34 -3.52 5.74
N GLY A 72 -8.43 -2.75 5.14
CA GLY A 72 -8.36 -1.30 5.30
C GLY A 72 -9.57 -0.57 4.69
N GLU A 73 -10.00 -0.96 3.49
CA GLU A 73 -11.20 -0.39 2.85
C GLU A 73 -12.42 -0.55 3.78
N VAL A 74 -12.63 -1.74 4.35
CA VAL A 74 -13.73 -2.00 5.27
C VAL A 74 -13.56 -1.22 6.58
N ALA A 75 -12.36 -1.20 7.16
CA ALA A 75 -12.10 -0.48 8.41
C ALA A 75 -12.41 1.03 8.31
N LEU A 76 -12.05 1.63 7.17
CA LEU A 76 -12.10 3.07 6.95
C LEU A 76 -13.40 3.55 6.27
N CYS A 77 -14.18 2.65 5.65
CA CYS A 77 -15.39 3.03 4.94
C CYS A 77 -16.44 3.68 5.87
N GLN A 78 -17.26 4.53 5.27
CA GLN A 78 -18.49 5.04 5.88
C GLN A 78 -19.68 4.35 5.19
N PRO A 79 -20.41 3.44 5.85
CA PRO A 79 -21.56 2.79 5.26
C PRO A 79 -22.65 3.82 4.93
N LEU A 80 -23.01 3.94 3.66
CA LEU A 80 -24.11 4.79 3.22
C LEU A 80 -25.43 4.01 3.19
N HIS A 81 -25.36 2.69 2.97
CA HIS A 81 -26.52 1.81 2.92
C HIS A 81 -26.08 0.40 3.32
N ASP A 82 -26.60 -0.13 4.42
CA ASP A 82 -26.24 -1.45 4.97
C ASP A 82 -27.45 -2.12 5.67
N PRO A 83 -28.55 -2.35 4.92
CA PRO A 83 -29.80 -2.84 5.51
C PRO A 83 -29.70 -4.26 6.08
N GLN A 84 -28.74 -5.07 5.61
CA GLN A 84 -28.49 -6.41 6.11
C GLN A 84 -27.37 -6.47 7.17
N GLY A 85 -26.68 -5.38 7.45
CA GLY A 85 -25.63 -5.29 8.45
C GLY A 85 -24.30 -5.93 8.05
N PHE A 86 -24.10 -6.31 6.79
CA PHE A 86 -22.86 -6.95 6.32
C PHE A 86 -21.62 -6.09 6.51
N ILE A 87 -21.72 -4.79 6.17
CA ILE A 87 -20.59 -3.87 6.32
C ILE A 87 -20.29 -3.67 7.80
N SER A 88 -21.31 -3.50 8.62
CA SER A 88 -21.18 -3.33 10.08
C SER A 88 -20.52 -4.55 10.74
N GLU A 89 -20.93 -5.75 10.35
CA GLU A 89 -20.33 -7.01 10.81
C GLU A 89 -18.85 -7.10 10.42
N LEU A 90 -18.52 -6.84 9.14
CA LEU A 90 -17.14 -6.88 8.66
C LEU A 90 -16.27 -5.82 9.33
N LYS A 91 -16.79 -4.60 9.56
CA LYS A 91 -16.08 -3.55 10.31
C LYS A 91 -15.72 -3.97 11.73
N ALA A 92 -16.61 -4.67 12.42
CA ALA A 92 -16.33 -5.17 13.77
C ALA A 92 -15.14 -6.14 13.81
N LEU A 93 -14.88 -6.87 12.71
CA LEU A 93 -13.73 -7.76 12.59
C LEU A 93 -12.39 -7.03 12.35
N THR A 94 -12.44 -5.76 11.94
CA THR A 94 -11.25 -4.95 11.66
C THR A 94 -10.82 -4.08 12.84
N SER A 95 -11.56 -4.07 13.95
CA SER A 95 -11.27 -3.29 15.14
C SER A 95 -11.34 -4.16 16.40
N PRO A 96 -10.32 -4.13 17.29
CA PRO A 96 -9.08 -3.36 17.14
C PRO A 96 -8.22 -3.83 15.96
N TYR A 97 -7.25 -3.01 15.52
CA TYR A 97 -6.31 -3.39 14.46
C TYR A 97 -5.62 -4.72 14.81
N PRO A 98 -5.67 -5.74 13.91
CA PRO A 98 -5.18 -7.07 14.26
C PRO A 98 -3.65 -7.11 14.45
N GLU A 99 -3.19 -7.55 15.60
CA GLU A 99 -1.76 -7.59 15.90
C GLU A 99 -0.98 -8.56 15.00
N LYS A 100 -1.59 -9.69 14.64
CA LYS A 100 -1.00 -10.65 13.71
C LYS A 100 -0.83 -10.07 12.30
N LEU A 101 -1.74 -9.19 11.88
CA LEU A 101 -1.59 -8.45 10.64
C LEU A 101 -0.38 -7.50 10.71
N ARG A 102 -0.22 -6.76 11.83
CA ARG A 102 0.94 -5.89 12.07
C ARG A 102 2.24 -6.67 11.92
N GLU A 103 2.37 -7.78 12.65
CA GLU A 103 3.55 -8.65 12.62
C GLU A 103 3.87 -9.14 11.19
N ALA A 104 2.85 -9.60 10.46
CA ALA A 104 3.01 -10.12 9.10
C ALA A 104 3.45 -9.03 8.11
N LEU A 105 2.83 -7.85 8.16
CA LEU A 105 3.18 -6.71 7.30
C LEU A 105 4.60 -6.21 7.60
N VAL A 106 4.95 -6.03 8.87
CA VAL A 106 6.30 -5.60 9.27
C VAL A 106 7.32 -6.61 8.81
N LYS A 107 7.13 -7.91 9.10
CA LYS A 107 8.07 -8.97 8.71
C LYS A 107 8.29 -9.01 7.19
N LYS A 108 7.20 -9.01 6.43
CA LYS A 108 7.25 -9.10 4.98
C LYS A 108 7.94 -7.88 4.37
N PHE A 109 7.43 -6.70 4.66
CA PHE A 109 7.88 -5.50 3.96
C PHE A 109 9.22 -4.98 4.45
N LEU A 110 9.60 -5.21 5.71
CA LEU A 110 10.93 -4.90 6.19
C LEU A 110 12.02 -5.75 5.50
N TRP A 111 11.71 -7.03 5.19
CA TRP A 111 12.58 -7.85 4.36
C TRP A 111 12.67 -7.31 2.93
N GLU A 112 11.54 -6.94 2.33
CA GLU A 112 11.50 -6.45 0.95
C GLU A 112 12.21 -5.10 0.76
N VAL A 113 12.26 -4.23 1.77
CA VAL A 113 13.06 -2.99 1.70
C VAL A 113 14.51 -3.33 1.39
N LEU A 114 15.13 -4.15 2.23
CA LEU A 114 16.55 -4.51 2.07
C LEU A 114 16.79 -5.26 0.76
N PHE A 115 15.94 -6.25 0.44
CA PHE A 115 16.05 -7.02 -0.79
C PHE A 115 15.98 -6.14 -2.04
N SER A 116 15.09 -5.14 -2.04
CA SER A 116 14.99 -4.19 -3.15
C SER A 116 16.25 -3.33 -3.30
N ILE A 117 16.82 -2.86 -2.19
CA ILE A 117 18.06 -2.08 -2.19
C ILE A 117 19.22 -2.92 -2.76
N GLU A 118 19.39 -4.16 -2.29
CA GLU A 118 20.44 -5.07 -2.74
C GLU A 118 20.36 -5.38 -4.24
N ASN A 119 19.14 -5.58 -4.75
CA ASN A 119 18.95 -5.77 -6.20
C ASN A 119 19.28 -4.50 -7.00
N GLY A 120 18.97 -3.32 -6.48
CA GLY A 120 19.37 -2.05 -7.08
C GLY A 120 20.90 -1.91 -7.12
N GLU A 121 21.60 -2.26 -6.05
CA GLU A 121 23.08 -2.20 -5.96
C GLU A 121 23.76 -3.11 -6.99
N ILE A 122 23.25 -4.32 -7.20
CA ILE A 122 23.76 -5.25 -8.22
C ILE A 122 23.66 -4.62 -9.63
N ALA A 123 22.64 -3.81 -9.87
CA ALA A 123 22.40 -3.20 -11.18
C ALA A 123 23.27 -1.95 -11.45
N ILE A 124 23.95 -1.38 -10.44
CA ILE A 124 24.76 -0.16 -10.59
C ILE A 124 25.82 -0.31 -11.67
N ALA A 125 26.57 -1.44 -11.67
CA ALA A 125 27.66 -1.66 -12.61
C ALA A 125 27.24 -1.63 -14.08
N ARG A 126 25.95 -1.89 -14.36
CA ARG A 126 25.38 -1.86 -15.72
C ARG A 126 24.67 -0.54 -16.03
N GLY A 127 24.52 0.35 -15.05
CA GLY A 127 23.82 1.63 -15.22
C GLY A 127 22.32 1.46 -15.54
N GLU A 128 21.68 0.38 -15.09
CA GLU A 128 20.29 0.05 -15.42
C GLU A 128 19.30 0.95 -14.65
N GLN A 129 19.24 2.22 -15.03
CA GLN A 129 18.47 3.25 -14.34
C GLN A 129 17.01 2.86 -14.11
N THR A 130 16.33 2.26 -15.08
CA THR A 130 14.91 1.88 -14.94
C THR A 130 14.75 0.80 -13.87
N HIS A 131 15.63 -0.19 -13.82
CA HIS A 131 15.60 -1.23 -12.80
C HIS A 131 15.90 -0.66 -11.41
N ILE A 132 16.94 0.18 -11.30
CA ILE A 132 17.34 0.83 -10.05
C ILE A 132 16.21 1.72 -9.54
N ALA A 133 15.56 2.49 -10.40
CA ALA A 133 14.40 3.31 -10.05
C ALA A 133 13.22 2.45 -9.57
N GLY A 134 12.98 1.31 -10.21
CA GLY A 134 11.97 0.33 -9.78
C GLY A 134 12.27 -0.24 -8.39
N CYS A 135 13.53 -0.57 -8.12
CA CYS A 135 14.00 -1.02 -6.80
C CYS A 135 13.81 0.05 -5.72
N ALA A 136 14.17 1.31 -6.02
CA ALA A 136 14.00 2.43 -5.11
C ALA A 136 12.51 2.70 -4.83
N TYR A 137 11.66 2.68 -5.87
CA TYR A 137 10.22 2.79 -5.71
C TYR A 137 9.67 1.70 -4.79
N ARG A 138 10.07 0.44 -5.03
CA ARG A 138 9.64 -0.70 -4.21
C ARG A 138 10.05 -0.54 -2.76
N ALA A 139 11.30 -0.15 -2.51
CA ALA A 139 11.81 0.08 -1.16
C ALA A 139 11.00 1.17 -0.43
N LEU A 140 10.75 2.32 -1.07
CA LEU A 140 9.97 3.40 -0.48
C LEU A 140 8.52 3.01 -0.20
N CYS A 141 7.86 2.26 -1.10
CA CYS A 141 6.52 1.73 -0.85
C CYS A 141 6.51 0.76 0.34
N CYS A 142 7.50 -0.12 0.45
CA CYS A 142 7.62 -1.05 1.58
C CYS A 142 7.89 -0.31 2.90
N ILE A 143 8.69 0.77 2.91
CA ILE A 143 8.84 1.65 4.07
C ILE A 143 7.49 2.20 4.52
N GLY A 144 6.66 2.67 3.58
CA GLY A 144 5.29 3.10 3.86
C GLY A 144 4.46 2.01 4.53
N GLN A 145 4.47 0.78 3.98
CA GLN A 145 3.75 -0.37 4.55
C GLN A 145 4.17 -0.65 6.01
N VAL A 146 5.48 -0.65 6.28
CA VAL A 146 5.99 -0.88 7.64
C VAL A 146 5.56 0.22 8.60
N LEU A 147 5.69 1.50 8.21
CA LEU A 147 5.31 2.62 9.06
C LEU A 147 3.81 2.61 9.39
N PHE A 148 2.95 2.32 8.42
CA PHE A 148 1.52 2.17 8.68
C PHE A 148 1.23 1.03 9.67
N ALA A 149 1.87 -0.13 9.47
CA ALA A 149 1.71 -1.29 10.35
C ALA A 149 2.18 -0.99 11.78
N LEU A 150 3.35 -0.35 11.96
CA LEU A 150 3.88 0.04 13.27
C LEU A 150 2.92 0.97 14.03
N ASN A 151 2.21 1.83 13.33
CA ASN A 151 1.23 2.75 13.90
C ASN A 151 -0.20 2.17 13.96
N ARG A 152 -0.40 0.89 13.63
CA ARG A 152 -1.72 0.25 13.56
C ARG A 152 -2.71 1.05 12.70
N ARG A 153 -2.20 1.55 11.56
CA ARG A 153 -2.97 2.25 10.53
C ARG A 153 -3.14 1.36 9.29
N TYR A 154 -4.31 1.41 8.69
CA TYR A 154 -4.56 0.71 7.44
C TYR A 154 -4.05 1.52 6.26
N LEU A 155 -3.23 0.89 5.41
CA LEU A 155 -2.79 1.45 4.13
C LEU A 155 -3.65 0.85 3.02
N ILE A 156 -4.41 1.68 2.32
CA ILE A 156 -5.28 1.25 1.21
C ILE A 156 -4.71 1.61 -0.17
N ASN A 157 -3.68 2.44 -0.22
CA ASN A 157 -3.04 2.85 -1.47
C ASN A 157 -1.64 3.41 -1.19
N GLU A 158 -0.70 3.19 -2.11
CA GLU A 158 0.65 3.75 -2.02
C GLU A 158 0.69 5.27 -2.32
N LYS A 159 -0.34 5.79 -3.01
CA LYS A 159 -0.42 7.23 -3.35
C LYS A 159 -0.56 8.06 -2.07
N GLY A 160 0.40 8.94 -1.84
CA GLY A 160 0.44 9.79 -0.66
C GLY A 160 0.80 9.05 0.65
N ALA A 161 1.15 7.77 0.60
CA ALA A 161 1.45 6.98 1.79
C ALA A 161 2.60 7.57 2.62
N LEU A 162 3.70 7.98 1.99
CA LEU A 162 4.82 8.62 2.71
C LEU A 162 4.42 9.97 3.30
N ALA A 163 3.62 10.77 2.59
CA ALA A 163 3.12 12.04 3.08
C ALA A 163 2.17 11.90 4.29
N GLU A 164 1.47 10.79 4.38
CA GLU A 164 0.68 10.46 5.58
C GLU A 164 1.56 9.91 6.70
N ALA A 165 2.52 9.04 6.36
CA ALA A 165 3.40 8.40 7.35
C ALA A 165 4.25 9.41 8.15
N VAL A 166 4.64 10.55 7.59
CA VAL A 166 5.40 11.59 8.34
C VAL A 166 4.60 12.21 9.48
N LYS A 167 3.28 12.06 9.49
CA LYS A 167 2.40 12.57 10.55
C LYS A 167 2.26 11.61 11.73
N PHE A 168 2.77 10.40 11.60
CA PHE A 168 2.64 9.38 12.63
C PHE A 168 3.61 9.63 13.80
N SER A 169 3.24 9.15 14.98
CA SER A 169 4.12 9.20 16.15
C SER A 169 5.35 8.31 15.99
N CYS A 170 5.20 7.18 15.29
CA CYS A 170 6.27 6.25 14.96
C CYS A 170 6.62 6.42 13.48
N THR A 171 7.61 7.27 13.16
CA THR A 171 7.99 7.60 11.78
C THR A 171 9.49 7.86 11.65
N LEU A 172 9.96 7.94 10.40
CA LEU A 172 11.35 8.28 10.07
C LEU A 172 11.51 9.80 9.95
N ARG A 173 12.61 10.31 10.51
CA ARG A 173 12.90 11.73 10.44
C ARG A 173 13.12 12.17 9.00
N SER A 174 12.51 13.31 8.61
CA SER A 174 12.65 13.93 7.29
C SER A 174 12.38 12.97 6.12
N LEU A 175 11.45 12.02 6.29
CA LEU A 175 11.19 10.95 5.31
C LEU A 175 10.92 11.46 3.91
N LEU A 176 10.11 12.52 3.74
CA LEU A 176 9.78 13.06 2.41
C LEU A 176 10.97 13.71 1.74
N ASP A 177 11.76 14.49 2.49
CA ASP A 177 12.96 15.15 1.95
C ASP A 177 13.98 14.10 1.51
N ARG A 178 14.21 13.07 2.33
CA ARG A 178 15.12 11.97 2.02
C ARG A 178 14.63 11.17 0.81
N ALA A 179 13.34 10.87 0.71
CA ALA A 179 12.77 10.24 -0.49
C ALA A 179 12.95 11.12 -1.72
N GLY A 180 12.79 12.45 -1.60
CA GLY A 180 13.08 13.41 -2.65
C GLY A 180 14.55 13.40 -3.09
N GLN A 181 15.50 13.28 -2.14
CA GLN A 181 16.93 13.17 -2.42
C GLN A 181 17.27 11.89 -3.19
N VAL A 182 16.66 10.75 -2.81
CA VAL A 182 16.79 9.48 -3.56
C VAL A 182 16.37 9.66 -5.01
N TRP A 183 15.21 10.28 -5.27
CA TRP A 183 14.74 10.51 -6.64
C TRP A 183 15.64 11.48 -7.41
N ALA A 184 16.11 12.54 -6.77
CA ALA A 184 17.03 13.48 -7.38
C ALA A 184 18.37 12.83 -7.76
N ALA A 185 18.92 11.97 -6.91
CA ALA A 185 20.14 11.23 -7.19
C ALA A 185 19.97 10.22 -8.34
N ILE A 186 18.84 9.49 -8.38
CA ILE A 186 18.51 8.60 -9.51
C ILE A 186 18.41 9.40 -10.82
N GLY A 187 17.77 10.56 -10.80
CA GLY A 187 17.63 11.43 -11.97
C GLY A 187 18.98 11.94 -12.52
N ARG A 188 20.00 12.05 -11.67
CA ARG A 188 21.38 12.40 -12.05
C ARG A 188 22.29 11.23 -12.32
N SER A 189 21.75 10.00 -12.31
CA SER A 189 22.51 8.74 -12.41
C SER A 189 23.53 8.52 -11.27
N GLU A 190 23.31 9.16 -10.12
CA GLU A 190 24.11 9.00 -8.88
C GLU A 190 23.57 7.80 -8.08
N PHE A 191 23.54 6.62 -8.69
CA PHE A 191 22.83 5.44 -8.16
C PHE A 191 23.38 4.97 -6.81
N ALA A 192 24.69 5.00 -6.62
CA ALA A 192 25.31 4.63 -5.36
C ALA A 192 24.88 5.54 -4.22
N VAL A 193 24.71 6.85 -4.45
CA VAL A 193 24.21 7.80 -3.48
C VAL A 193 22.75 7.47 -3.13
N ALA A 194 21.91 7.30 -4.14
CA ALA A 194 20.48 6.99 -3.93
C ALA A 194 20.28 5.71 -3.10
N LEU A 195 21.04 4.65 -3.38
CA LEU A 195 20.92 3.38 -2.66
C LEU A 195 21.55 3.44 -1.26
N SER A 196 22.59 4.23 -1.06
CA SER A 196 23.14 4.52 0.26
C SER A 196 22.12 5.26 1.14
N ASP A 197 21.41 6.24 0.60
CA ASP A 197 20.35 6.96 1.32
C ASP A 197 19.19 6.02 1.69
N LEU A 198 18.82 5.09 0.80
CA LEU A 198 17.82 4.07 1.11
C LEU A 198 18.29 3.10 2.20
N ARG A 199 19.57 2.71 2.21
CA ARG A 199 20.13 1.90 3.29
C ARG A 199 20.08 2.60 4.64
N ALA A 200 20.33 3.90 4.68
CA ALA A 200 20.18 4.68 5.90
C ALA A 200 18.72 4.71 6.39
N LEU A 201 17.76 4.82 5.48
CA LEU A 201 16.33 4.71 5.80
C LEU A 201 15.97 3.30 6.32
N ASP A 202 16.47 2.23 5.69
CA ASP A 202 16.25 0.85 6.15
C ASP A 202 16.81 0.60 7.56
N ALA A 203 18.03 1.07 7.83
CA ALA A 203 18.65 0.91 9.13
C ALA A 203 17.83 1.58 10.26
N GLU A 204 17.37 2.81 10.03
CA GLU A 204 16.51 3.52 10.98
C GLU A 204 15.14 2.83 11.13
N LEU A 205 14.55 2.35 10.03
CA LEU A 205 13.28 1.64 10.06
C LEU A 205 13.37 0.35 10.88
N ARG A 206 14.46 -0.39 10.73
CA ARG A 206 14.74 -1.61 11.53
C ARG A 206 14.89 -1.29 13.02
N ALA A 207 15.61 -0.25 13.37
CA ALA A 207 15.73 0.20 14.74
C ALA A 207 14.36 0.60 15.32
N LEU A 208 13.57 1.32 14.55
CA LEU A 208 12.21 1.72 14.92
C LEU A 208 11.28 0.50 15.11
N ALA A 209 11.34 -0.47 14.22
CA ALA A 209 10.56 -1.69 14.31
C ALA A 209 10.93 -2.55 15.53
N ALA A 210 12.19 -2.60 15.89
CA ALA A 210 12.68 -3.32 17.07
C ALA A 210 12.21 -2.71 18.40
N THR A 211 11.99 -1.38 18.45
CA THR A 211 11.49 -0.69 19.65
C THR A 211 9.96 -0.70 19.78
N ALA A 212 9.25 -0.95 18.68
CA ALA A 212 7.79 -0.97 18.61
C ALA A 212 7.19 -2.40 18.67
N ALA A 213 8.05 -3.42 18.83
CA ALA A 213 7.69 -4.84 18.88
C ALA A 213 6.95 -5.24 20.17
#